data_5bff1b82113df62a4a7ec7aed3733e7f
#
_entry.id   5bff1b82113df62a4a7ec7aed3733e7f
#
_cell.length_a   1.000
_cell.length_b   1.000
_cell.length_c   1.000
_cell.angle_alpha   90.00
_cell.angle_beta   90.00
_cell.angle_gamma   90.00
#
_symmetry.space_group_name_H-M   'P 1'
#
loop_
_entity.id
_entity.type
_entity.pdbx_description
1 polymer ?
#
loop_
_entity_poly.entity_id
_entity_poly.type
_entity_poly.pdbx_seq_one_letter_code
_entity_poly.pdbx_strand_id
1 'polypeptide(L)'
;MSYKKCFAKSLGKNKFKIHLWDEAGYDEIEWWNPAYVEDPDGEFTGINGEKLSKTYKWDKTTSNIHFHDMKPYQKFLIERYGTDDTPSTGHREVFFDIECEIGGALTEEYIESAPMPITSIAWWDKTPDTWHILILDKKNQLKHTKAKNKEIIPCRTENELLGKFIEHIRDIDPDILIGYNSDYFDIPYLYYRMCNTIGEDFAKHLSPIGVVNCKKGNQYWYKRNQFVEIVGVESLDYIRLHKKYSWKDEPSWKLDAIGEKYVGMGKVEYEGNLDQLFETDIHKFIQYNFVDVEILQKLDEKLQYIALTKNLSHKGKHNYSEVYANTVSQDGAISAYLLSKNIIPPRRDEHPIHKKNYAGGYLFCPKAGLYKYMFDEDLTSLYPSIIMSINIGKETLKGRIIDSDDRNNRLALNDLKERDPEEELLVENKHRRQAYVPVRKLIQMIEENNLAISANGVFFETNRESVLSTILKKWFEERVIYKGRMKAAYQAKDTVKGEYNYLMQYTMKILLNSLYGATALGSFRYGNVILSEAITLSGQRIIQESALCANRHMNKVIKNEIKLDLNIDTSDEIDIVKPIIFETGSIEEERFNTMDQMPILGRDHTG
;
A
#
# COMPACT_ATOMS: atom_id res chain seq x y z
N MET A 1 -5.24 25.44 -0.14
CA MET A 1 -3.77 25.24 -0.07
C MET A 1 -3.51 23.84 0.46
N SER A 2 -2.67 23.08 -0.22
CA SER A 2 -2.37 21.71 0.15
C SER A 2 -0.90 21.57 0.54
N TYR A 3 -0.61 20.64 1.48
CA TYR A 3 0.77 20.41 1.92
C TYR A 3 1.58 19.64 0.87
N LYS A 4 2.88 19.87 0.84
CA LYS A 4 3.85 19.08 0.06
C LYS A 4 4.59 18.08 0.93
N LYS A 5 4.98 18.49 2.13
CA LYS A 5 5.70 17.66 3.13
C LYS A 5 5.53 18.25 4.53
N CYS A 6 5.68 17.40 5.54
CA CYS A 6 5.53 17.81 6.94
C CYS A 6 6.47 17.00 7.83
N PHE A 7 7.17 17.68 8.73
CA PHE A 7 8.04 17.05 9.72
C PHE A 7 7.72 17.59 11.11
N ALA A 8 7.64 16.71 12.10
CA ALA A 8 7.36 17.06 13.49
C ALA A 8 8.58 16.78 14.36
N LYS A 9 9.22 17.83 14.87
CA LYS A 9 10.33 17.77 15.83
C LYS A 9 9.79 17.89 17.24
N SER A 10 10.08 16.91 18.11
CA SER A 10 9.64 16.94 19.50
C SER A 10 10.34 18.05 20.30
N LEU A 11 9.55 18.83 21.03
CA LEU A 11 10.01 19.82 22.02
C LEU A 11 9.79 19.35 23.47
N GLY A 12 9.34 18.10 23.65
CA GLY A 12 9.00 17.50 24.93
C GLY A 12 7.53 17.69 25.35
N LYS A 13 7.03 16.87 26.29
CA LYS A 13 5.68 16.96 26.87
C LYS A 13 4.55 17.17 25.84
N ASN A 14 4.50 16.35 24.78
CA ASN A 14 3.48 16.44 23.71
C ASN A 14 3.50 17.74 22.91
N LYS A 15 4.51 18.59 23.05
CA LYS A 15 4.73 19.79 22.23
C LYS A 15 5.69 19.48 21.08
N PHE A 16 5.36 19.93 19.89
CA PHE A 16 6.14 19.72 18.68
C PHE A 16 6.35 21.03 17.92
N LYS A 17 7.51 21.15 17.29
CA LYS A 17 7.73 22.11 16.22
C LYS A 17 7.41 21.38 14.92
N ILE A 18 6.42 21.87 14.20
CA ILE A 18 6.02 21.38 12.89
C ILE A 18 6.73 22.21 11.84
N HIS A 19 7.49 21.55 11.00
CA HIS A 19 8.04 22.10 9.76
C HIS A 19 7.09 21.69 8.64
N LEU A 20 6.43 22.67 8.05
CA LEU A 20 5.43 22.48 7.00
C LEU A 20 5.89 23.16 5.72
N TRP A 21 5.91 22.40 4.64
CA TRP A 21 6.03 22.91 3.28
C TRP A 21 4.68 22.74 2.60
N ASP A 22 4.11 23.81 2.11
CA ASP A 22 2.85 23.81 1.37
C ASP A 22 2.96 24.67 0.10
N GLU A 23 1.86 24.90 -0.58
CA GLU A 23 1.83 25.72 -1.81
C GLU A 23 2.17 27.21 -1.55
N ALA A 24 2.11 27.68 -0.31
CA ALA A 24 2.51 29.04 0.05
C ALA A 24 4.01 29.15 0.41
N GLY A 25 4.67 28.02 0.65
CA GLY A 25 6.08 27.95 1.01
C GLY A 25 6.34 27.17 2.29
N TYR A 26 7.42 27.53 2.98
CA TYR A 26 7.85 26.89 4.23
C TYR A 26 7.38 27.69 5.45
N ASP A 27 6.88 26.97 6.48
CA ASP A 27 6.43 27.54 7.76
C ASP A 27 6.86 26.67 8.96
N GLU A 28 7.12 27.31 10.10
CA GLU A 28 7.39 26.65 11.39
C GLU A 28 6.27 26.95 12.38
N ILE A 29 5.61 25.90 12.86
CA ILE A 29 4.43 26.02 13.72
C ILE A 29 4.68 25.27 15.04
N GLU A 30 4.51 25.92 16.18
CA GLU A 30 4.44 25.24 17.47
C GLU A 30 3.05 24.62 17.64
N TRP A 31 3.01 23.32 17.87
CA TRP A 31 1.77 22.57 17.96
C TRP A 31 1.79 21.61 19.17
N TRP A 32 0.65 21.52 19.83
CA TRP A 32 0.44 20.57 20.91
C TRP A 32 -0.31 19.35 20.38
N ASN A 33 0.27 18.16 20.54
CA ASN A 33 -0.32 16.90 20.14
C ASN A 33 -1.44 16.51 21.13
N PRO A 34 -2.72 16.60 20.73
CA PRO A 34 -3.82 16.22 21.61
C PRO A 34 -3.97 14.72 21.75
N ALA A 35 -4.59 14.29 22.82
CA ALA A 35 -5.20 12.99 22.98
C ALA A 35 -6.64 13.16 23.50
N TYR A 36 -7.35 12.06 23.65
CA TYR A 36 -8.74 12.10 24.14
C TYR A 36 -8.89 11.09 25.27
N VAL A 37 -9.61 11.49 26.32
CA VAL A 37 -9.85 10.67 27.52
C VAL A 37 -11.35 10.53 27.75
N GLU A 38 -11.77 9.41 28.34
CA GLU A 38 -13.16 9.20 28.71
C GLU A 38 -13.64 10.28 29.70
N ASP A 39 -14.76 10.91 29.36
CA ASP A 39 -15.38 11.99 30.12
C ASP A 39 -16.88 11.98 29.82
N PRO A 40 -17.75 11.76 30.84
CA PRO A 40 -19.20 11.73 30.64
C PRO A 40 -19.78 13.00 30.00
N ASP A 41 -19.13 14.15 30.23
CA ASP A 41 -19.54 15.45 29.69
C ASP A 41 -18.80 15.82 28.38
N GLY A 42 -18.02 14.86 27.83
CA GLY A 42 -17.18 15.08 26.66
C GLY A 42 -17.95 15.41 25.38
N GLU A 43 -17.36 16.31 24.59
CA GLU A 43 -17.93 16.78 23.32
C GLU A 43 -17.75 15.78 22.16
N PHE A 44 -16.79 14.87 22.29
CA PHE A 44 -16.43 13.87 21.28
C PHE A 44 -17.04 12.51 21.62
N THR A 45 -17.11 11.65 20.61
CA THR A 45 -17.61 10.28 20.79
C THR A 45 -16.60 9.30 20.24
N GLY A 46 -16.25 8.26 20.99
CA GLY A 46 -15.46 7.14 20.49
C GLY A 46 -16.29 6.20 19.61
N ILE A 47 -15.61 5.26 18.93
CA ILE A 47 -16.29 4.34 17.99
C ILE A 47 -17.28 3.39 18.68
N ASN A 48 -17.16 3.15 19.99
CA ASN A 48 -18.12 2.33 20.75
C ASN A 48 -19.22 3.15 21.44
N GLY A 49 -19.24 4.48 21.24
CA GLY A 49 -20.23 5.39 21.82
C GLY A 49 -19.82 6.02 23.14
N GLU A 50 -18.59 5.78 23.63
CA GLU A 50 -18.02 6.43 24.80
C GLU A 50 -17.89 7.95 24.58
N LYS A 51 -18.18 8.76 25.62
CA LYS A 51 -17.99 10.20 25.60
C LYS A 51 -16.54 10.54 25.93
N LEU A 52 -15.95 11.48 25.19
CA LEU A 52 -14.53 11.81 25.26
C LEU A 52 -14.29 13.32 25.29
N SER A 53 -13.32 13.76 26.08
CA SER A 53 -12.80 15.12 26.10
C SER A 53 -11.38 15.21 25.55
N LYS A 54 -11.09 16.28 24.81
CA LYS A 54 -9.75 16.58 24.28
C LYS A 54 -8.81 17.02 25.40
N THR A 55 -7.60 16.45 25.44
CA THR A 55 -6.56 16.79 26.43
C THR A 55 -5.20 16.94 25.78
N TYR A 56 -4.38 17.84 26.32
CA TYR A 56 -2.98 18.02 25.96
C TYR A 56 -2.03 17.51 27.06
N LYS A 57 -2.59 17.17 28.23
CA LYS A 57 -1.86 16.64 29.37
C LYS A 57 -2.07 15.12 29.45
N TRP A 58 -1.18 14.39 28.82
CA TRP A 58 -1.23 12.93 28.78
C TRP A 58 0.17 12.34 28.67
N ASP A 59 0.30 11.08 29.07
CA ASP A 59 1.47 10.24 28.84
C ASP A 59 1.02 8.81 28.48
N LYS A 60 1.97 7.94 28.18
CA LYS A 60 1.68 6.56 27.76
C LYS A 60 1.04 5.70 28.86
N THR A 61 1.10 6.14 30.12
CA THR A 61 0.53 5.43 31.28
C THR A 61 -0.89 5.91 31.59
N THR A 62 -1.36 6.98 30.95
CA THR A 62 -2.72 7.50 31.11
C THR A 62 -3.73 6.42 30.70
N SER A 63 -4.59 6.00 31.63
CA SER A 63 -5.64 5.02 31.35
C SER A 63 -6.70 5.61 30.40
N ASN A 64 -7.35 4.72 29.61
CA ASN A 64 -8.46 5.08 28.72
C ASN A 64 -8.17 6.24 27.78
N ILE A 65 -6.92 6.29 27.29
CA ILE A 65 -6.49 7.30 26.33
C ILE A 65 -6.70 6.82 24.89
N HIS A 66 -7.28 7.68 24.07
CA HIS A 66 -7.59 7.43 22.66
C HIS A 66 -6.77 8.31 21.73
N PHE A 67 -6.46 7.79 20.54
CA PHE A 67 -5.83 8.51 19.43
C PHE A 67 -4.51 9.23 19.77
N HIS A 68 -3.75 8.73 20.75
CA HIS A 68 -2.43 9.27 21.11
C HIS A 68 -1.29 8.67 20.26
N ASP A 69 -1.52 7.52 19.66
CA ASP A 69 -0.57 6.62 19.00
C ASP A 69 -0.38 6.85 17.50
N MET A 70 -1.00 7.89 16.93
CA MET A 70 -0.74 8.35 15.56
C MET A 70 0.52 9.22 15.51
N LYS A 71 1.25 9.16 14.38
CA LYS A 71 2.41 10.02 14.16
C LYS A 71 2.03 11.49 14.32
N PRO A 72 2.78 12.30 15.08
CA PRO A 72 2.40 13.70 15.36
C PRO A 72 2.19 14.53 14.10
N TYR A 73 3.07 14.43 13.08
CA TYR A 73 2.93 15.18 11.84
C TYR A 73 1.66 14.79 11.07
N GLN A 74 1.30 13.50 11.03
CA GLN A 74 0.10 13.02 10.35
C GLN A 74 -1.17 13.53 11.04
N LYS A 75 -1.17 13.51 12.36
CA LYS A 75 -2.26 14.05 13.16
C LYS A 75 -2.44 15.55 12.98
N PHE A 76 -1.34 16.29 12.92
CA PHE A 76 -1.35 17.71 12.57
C PHE A 76 -1.96 17.94 11.18
N LEU A 77 -1.55 17.15 10.18
CA LEU A 77 -2.12 17.24 8.82
C LEU A 77 -3.63 16.95 8.80
N ILE A 78 -4.09 15.98 9.59
CA ILE A 78 -5.52 15.68 9.71
C ILE A 78 -6.27 16.84 10.36
N GLU A 79 -5.76 17.44 11.44
CA GLU A 79 -6.38 18.60 12.09
C GLU A 79 -6.42 19.82 11.16
N ARG A 80 -5.37 20.07 10.38
CA ARG A 80 -5.24 21.24 9.53
C ARG A 80 -6.04 21.14 8.23
N TYR A 81 -6.02 19.98 7.58
CA TYR A 81 -6.62 19.79 6.25
C TYR A 81 -7.91 18.96 6.25
N GLY A 82 -8.27 18.34 7.37
CA GLY A 82 -9.51 17.59 7.52
C GLY A 82 -9.71 16.56 6.39
N THR A 83 -10.88 16.63 5.76
CA THR A 83 -11.25 15.76 4.63
C THR A 83 -10.88 16.34 3.26
N ASP A 84 -10.24 17.51 3.18
CA ASP A 84 -9.72 18.04 1.93
C ASP A 84 -8.53 17.17 1.48
N ASP A 85 -8.72 16.42 0.42
CA ASP A 85 -7.74 15.49 -0.15
C ASP A 85 -7.20 15.97 -1.51
N THR A 86 -7.37 17.26 -1.82
CA THR A 86 -6.84 17.88 -3.03
C THR A 86 -5.31 17.81 -3.03
N PRO A 87 -4.69 17.15 -4.03
CA PRO A 87 -3.24 17.09 -4.13
C PRO A 87 -2.65 18.49 -4.33
N SER A 88 -1.50 18.73 -3.71
CA SER A 88 -0.75 19.97 -3.95
C SER A 88 -0.13 20.00 -5.34
N THR A 89 0.12 21.21 -5.81
CA THR A 89 0.68 21.54 -7.12
C THR A 89 2.03 22.24 -7.00
N GLY A 90 2.70 22.46 -8.14
CA GLY A 90 3.96 23.22 -8.18
C GLY A 90 5.12 22.55 -7.45
N HIS A 91 5.20 21.22 -7.49
CA HIS A 91 6.35 20.50 -6.93
C HIS A 91 7.58 20.65 -7.80
N ARG A 92 8.74 20.82 -7.16
CA ARG A 92 10.06 20.65 -7.78
C ARG A 92 10.42 19.16 -7.71
N GLU A 93 10.29 18.48 -8.83
CA GLU A 93 10.57 17.05 -8.99
C GLU A 93 11.91 16.89 -9.72
N VAL A 94 12.84 16.17 -9.09
CA VAL A 94 14.17 15.91 -9.63
C VAL A 94 14.37 14.41 -9.75
N PHE A 95 14.59 13.93 -10.95
CA PHE A 95 14.95 12.55 -11.25
C PHE A 95 16.48 12.47 -11.29
N PHE A 96 17.06 11.51 -10.59
CA PHE A 96 18.51 11.43 -10.46
C PHE A 96 19.02 10.01 -10.41
N ASP A 97 20.31 9.85 -10.73
CA ASP A 97 21.05 8.61 -10.68
C ASP A 97 22.51 8.89 -10.38
N ILE A 98 23.19 8.02 -9.63
CA ILE A 98 24.61 8.13 -9.32
C ILE A 98 25.37 6.92 -9.84
N GLU A 99 26.63 7.17 -10.25
CA GLU A 99 27.56 6.09 -10.57
C GLU A 99 28.80 6.19 -9.67
N CYS A 100 29.33 5.05 -9.25
CA CYS A 100 30.54 4.96 -8.44
C CYS A 100 31.46 3.86 -8.96
N GLU A 101 32.75 3.94 -8.64
CA GLU A 101 33.70 2.87 -8.95
C GLU A 101 33.27 1.57 -8.24
N ILE A 102 33.50 0.43 -8.90
CA ILE A 102 33.09 -0.89 -8.40
C ILE A 102 34.17 -1.43 -7.45
N GLY A 103 33.87 -1.52 -6.16
CA GLY A 103 34.80 -1.97 -5.14
C GLY A 103 34.45 -3.29 -4.45
N GLY A 104 33.29 -3.87 -4.75
CA GLY A 104 32.84 -5.09 -4.11
C GLY A 104 31.33 -5.34 -4.20
N ALA A 105 30.83 -6.30 -3.43
CA ALA A 105 29.40 -6.61 -3.36
C ALA A 105 28.65 -5.50 -2.61
N LEU A 106 27.48 -5.11 -3.11
CA LEU A 106 26.60 -4.10 -2.51
C LEU A 106 25.91 -4.66 -1.24
N THR A 107 26.67 -4.73 -0.14
CA THR A 107 26.13 -5.08 1.18
C THR A 107 25.76 -3.82 1.96
N GLU A 108 25.02 -3.94 3.05
CA GLU A 108 24.69 -2.81 3.94
C GLU A 108 25.97 -2.15 4.47
N GLU A 109 26.95 -2.96 4.90
CA GLU A 109 28.24 -2.49 5.40
C GLU A 109 29.04 -1.75 4.32
N TYR A 110 28.98 -2.23 3.06
CA TYR A 110 29.60 -1.56 1.93
C TYR A 110 28.97 -0.20 1.65
N ILE A 111 27.65 -0.12 1.73
CA ILE A 111 26.92 1.15 1.51
C ILE A 111 27.19 2.14 2.66
N GLU A 112 27.20 1.68 3.92
CA GLU A 112 27.54 2.55 5.06
C GLU A 112 28.98 3.05 5.03
N SER A 113 29.91 2.18 4.68
CA SER A 113 31.33 2.57 4.57
C SER A 113 31.60 3.45 3.36
N ALA A 114 30.78 3.35 2.31
CA ALA A 114 30.88 4.05 1.04
C ALA A 114 32.35 4.22 0.58
N PRO A 115 33.07 3.10 0.33
CA PRO A 115 34.53 3.15 0.20
C PRO A 115 35.01 3.73 -1.12
N MET A 116 34.22 3.60 -2.18
CA MET A 116 34.61 3.97 -3.53
C MET A 116 34.11 5.35 -3.92
N PRO A 117 34.85 6.10 -4.74
CA PRO A 117 34.45 7.43 -5.17
C PRO A 117 33.24 7.40 -6.08
N ILE A 118 32.40 8.44 -5.95
CA ILE A 118 31.34 8.73 -6.90
C ILE A 118 31.97 9.32 -8.16
N THR A 119 31.71 8.70 -9.30
CA THR A 119 32.25 9.10 -10.61
C THR A 119 31.35 10.06 -11.34
N SER A 120 30.03 9.94 -11.18
CA SER A 120 29.07 10.90 -11.73
C SER A 120 27.77 10.97 -10.93
N ILE A 121 27.08 12.12 -11.06
CA ILE A 121 25.71 12.32 -10.60
C ILE A 121 24.98 13.00 -11.75
N ALA A 122 23.98 12.33 -12.31
CA ALA A 122 23.11 12.86 -13.34
C ALA A 122 21.71 13.15 -12.78
N TRP A 123 21.10 14.26 -13.23
CA TRP A 123 19.71 14.54 -12.87
C TRP A 123 18.97 15.33 -13.94
N TRP A 124 17.67 15.17 -13.92
CA TRP A 124 16.71 15.95 -14.69
C TRP A 124 15.82 16.74 -13.72
N ASP A 125 15.86 18.08 -13.83
CA ASP A 125 14.94 18.97 -13.13
C ASP A 125 13.72 19.19 -14.02
N LYS A 126 12.61 18.63 -13.63
CA LYS A 126 11.38 18.56 -14.42
C LYS A 126 10.78 19.95 -14.70
N THR A 127 10.87 20.88 -13.77
CA THR A 127 10.16 22.17 -13.90
C THR A 127 10.76 23.06 -14.98
N PRO A 128 12.10 23.33 -14.99
CA PRO A 128 12.73 24.04 -16.09
C PRO A 128 13.05 23.13 -17.29
N ASP A 129 12.77 21.83 -17.21
CA ASP A 129 13.16 20.83 -18.20
C ASP A 129 14.65 20.86 -18.53
N THR A 130 15.49 20.80 -17.49
CA THR A 130 16.94 20.84 -17.65
C THR A 130 17.63 19.59 -17.13
N TRP A 131 18.62 19.16 -17.89
CA TRP A 131 19.44 17.98 -17.65
C TRP A 131 20.83 18.38 -17.22
N HIS A 132 21.33 17.77 -16.18
CA HIS A 132 22.64 18.08 -15.63
C HIS A 132 23.40 16.79 -15.32
N ILE A 133 24.71 16.84 -15.47
CA ILE A 133 25.61 15.82 -14.98
C ILE A 133 26.88 16.46 -14.40
N LEU A 134 27.20 16.07 -13.18
CA LEU A 134 28.51 16.25 -12.59
C LEU A 134 29.32 15.00 -12.87
N ILE A 135 30.50 15.15 -13.42
CA ILE A 135 31.37 14.05 -13.85
C ILE A 135 32.78 14.24 -13.33
N LEU A 136 33.36 13.21 -12.71
CA LEU A 136 34.73 13.21 -12.24
C LEU A 136 35.69 13.08 -13.43
N ASP A 137 36.41 14.14 -13.78
CA ASP A 137 37.34 14.20 -14.90
C ASP A 137 38.76 14.46 -14.40
N LYS A 138 39.40 13.45 -13.81
CA LYS A 138 40.79 13.51 -13.32
C LYS A 138 41.80 13.82 -14.41
N LYS A 139 41.50 13.43 -15.66
CA LYS A 139 42.39 13.54 -16.82
C LYS A 139 42.26 14.85 -17.61
N ASN A 140 41.34 15.75 -17.24
CA ASN A 140 41.06 17.01 -17.93
C ASN A 140 40.65 16.86 -19.41
N GLN A 141 39.80 15.87 -19.68
CA GLN A 141 39.36 15.56 -21.05
C GLN A 141 38.12 16.36 -21.48
N LEU A 142 37.37 16.86 -20.52
CA LEU A 142 36.11 17.53 -20.74
C LEU A 142 36.20 19.03 -20.49
N LYS A 143 35.36 19.79 -21.21
CA LYS A 143 35.06 21.19 -20.93
C LYS A 143 33.66 21.32 -20.38
N HIS A 144 33.44 22.28 -19.50
CA HIS A 144 32.11 22.66 -19.09
C HIS A 144 31.29 23.02 -20.34
N THR A 145 30.17 22.32 -20.54
CA THR A 145 29.36 22.46 -21.74
C THR A 145 27.89 22.65 -21.33
N LYS A 146 27.30 23.73 -21.86
CA LYS A 146 25.88 24.00 -21.73
C LYS A 146 25.26 24.12 -23.11
N ALA A 147 24.48 23.15 -23.54
CA ALA A 147 23.87 23.12 -24.85
C ALA A 147 22.37 22.80 -24.74
N LYS A 148 21.52 23.71 -25.22
CA LYS A 148 20.05 23.64 -25.08
C LYS A 148 19.67 23.51 -23.61
N ASN A 149 19.07 22.39 -23.24
CA ASN A 149 18.63 22.06 -21.87
C ASN A 149 19.56 21.05 -21.16
N LYS A 150 20.75 20.74 -21.72
CA LYS A 150 21.73 19.82 -21.13
C LYS A 150 22.99 20.53 -20.69
N GLU A 151 23.47 20.24 -19.50
CA GLU A 151 24.67 20.80 -18.91
C GLU A 151 25.60 19.70 -18.40
N ILE A 152 26.85 19.70 -18.87
CA ILE A 152 27.90 18.76 -18.46
C ILE A 152 28.95 19.58 -17.68
N ILE A 153 29.13 19.20 -16.41
CA ILE A 153 29.99 19.93 -15.47
C ILE A 153 31.14 19.01 -15.02
N PRO A 154 32.32 19.10 -15.64
CA PRO A 154 33.47 18.32 -15.21
C PRO A 154 34.01 18.82 -13.88
N CYS A 155 34.37 17.89 -12.99
CA CYS A 155 34.97 18.13 -11.70
C CYS A 155 36.34 17.45 -11.63
N ARG A 156 37.35 18.12 -11.08
CA ARG A 156 38.72 17.59 -10.98
C ARG A 156 38.89 16.61 -9.82
N THR A 157 38.11 16.82 -8.78
CA THR A 157 38.12 16.02 -7.57
C THR A 157 36.71 15.61 -7.18
N GLU A 158 36.58 14.54 -6.45
CA GLU A 158 35.30 14.12 -5.91
C GLU A 158 34.72 15.14 -4.92
N ASN A 159 35.59 15.79 -4.11
CA ASN A 159 35.15 16.84 -3.19
C ASN A 159 34.49 18.02 -3.95
N GLU A 160 35.05 18.41 -5.11
CA GLU A 160 34.44 19.41 -5.99
C GLU A 160 33.09 18.92 -6.53
N LEU A 161 33.01 17.66 -6.96
CA LEU A 161 31.77 17.04 -7.47
C LEU A 161 30.67 17.07 -6.42
N LEU A 162 30.97 16.56 -5.22
CA LEU A 162 30.00 16.49 -4.12
C LEU A 162 29.61 17.88 -3.61
N GLY A 163 30.54 18.81 -3.53
CA GLY A 163 30.28 20.21 -3.15
C GLY A 163 29.35 20.90 -4.15
N LYS A 164 29.63 20.80 -5.44
CA LYS A 164 28.74 21.34 -6.49
C LYS A 164 27.35 20.68 -6.49
N PHE A 165 27.28 19.39 -6.21
CA PHE A 165 25.96 18.74 -6.10
C PHE A 165 25.12 19.36 -4.98
N ILE A 166 25.70 19.57 -3.81
CA ILE A 166 25.01 20.26 -2.69
C ILE A 166 24.58 21.67 -3.10
N GLU A 167 25.43 22.43 -3.78
CA GLU A 167 25.09 23.78 -4.28
C GLU A 167 23.89 23.72 -5.22
N HIS A 168 23.90 22.82 -6.21
CA HIS A 168 22.80 22.66 -7.15
C HIS A 168 21.50 22.22 -6.46
N ILE A 169 21.57 21.24 -5.54
CA ILE A 169 20.38 20.78 -4.80
C ILE A 169 19.77 21.88 -3.94
N ARG A 170 20.60 22.74 -3.33
CA ARG A 170 20.12 23.89 -2.57
C ARG A 170 19.47 24.95 -3.45
N ASP A 171 20.04 25.21 -4.62
CA ASP A 171 19.48 26.17 -5.58
C ASP A 171 18.18 25.67 -6.20
N ILE A 172 18.08 24.37 -6.45
CA ILE A 172 16.85 23.73 -6.94
C ILE A 172 15.79 23.69 -5.83
N ASP A 173 16.17 23.41 -4.57
CA ASP A 173 15.28 23.15 -3.44
C ASP A 173 14.18 22.13 -3.80
N PRO A 174 14.54 20.86 -4.10
CA PRO A 174 13.59 19.88 -4.59
C PRO A 174 12.57 19.50 -3.51
N ASP A 175 11.30 19.40 -3.90
CA ASP A 175 10.28 18.80 -3.05
C ASP A 175 10.40 17.28 -3.07
N ILE A 176 10.74 16.69 -4.23
CA ILE A 176 10.79 15.24 -4.43
C ILE A 176 12.07 14.87 -5.22
N LEU A 177 12.86 13.96 -4.67
CA LEU A 177 13.92 13.23 -5.36
C LEU A 177 13.42 11.86 -5.81
N ILE A 178 13.61 11.55 -7.09
CA ILE A 178 13.16 10.31 -7.71
C ILE A 178 14.35 9.56 -8.29
N GLY A 179 14.54 8.32 -7.88
CA GLY A 179 15.57 7.44 -8.43
C GLY A 179 15.06 6.01 -8.61
N TYR A 180 15.89 5.13 -9.11
CA TYR A 180 15.58 3.70 -9.26
C TYR A 180 16.43 2.88 -8.32
N ASN A 181 15.85 2.20 -7.35
CA ASN A 181 16.52 1.57 -6.21
C ASN A 181 17.23 2.58 -5.28
N SER A 182 16.87 3.83 -5.38
CA SER A 182 17.55 4.96 -4.75
C SER A 182 17.42 5.00 -3.22
N ASP A 183 16.36 4.46 -2.65
CA ASP A 183 16.22 4.32 -1.18
C ASP A 183 17.25 3.34 -0.60
N TYR A 184 17.68 2.35 -1.41
CA TYR A 184 18.62 1.31 -0.95
C TYR A 184 20.06 1.56 -1.34
N PHE A 185 20.31 2.33 -2.41
CA PHE A 185 21.65 2.55 -2.91
C PHE A 185 21.99 4.04 -3.04
N ASP A 186 21.40 4.76 -3.98
CA ASP A 186 21.86 6.09 -4.38
C ASP A 186 21.90 7.09 -3.20
N ILE A 187 20.79 7.24 -2.49
CA ILE A 187 20.68 8.22 -1.38
C ILE A 187 21.57 7.83 -0.19
N PRO A 188 21.54 6.57 0.31
CA PRO A 188 22.43 6.18 1.39
C PRO A 188 23.91 6.27 1.01
N TYR A 189 24.30 5.78 -0.16
CA TYR A 189 25.68 5.80 -0.61
C TYR A 189 26.19 7.23 -0.76
N LEU A 190 25.42 8.09 -1.43
CA LEU A 190 25.73 9.52 -1.59
C LEU A 190 25.94 10.21 -0.24
N TYR A 191 25.01 10.03 0.70
CA TYR A 191 25.09 10.64 2.02
C TYR A 191 26.33 10.16 2.81
N TYR A 192 26.54 8.85 2.89
CA TYR A 192 27.70 8.31 3.62
C TYR A 192 29.02 8.67 2.94
N ARG A 193 29.05 8.70 1.61
CA ARG A 193 30.24 9.13 0.88
C ARG A 193 30.55 10.61 1.12
N MET A 194 29.54 11.46 1.15
CA MET A 194 29.70 12.87 1.55
C MET A 194 30.23 13.00 2.98
N CYS A 195 29.67 12.25 3.94
CA CYS A 195 30.17 12.26 5.31
C CYS A 195 31.65 11.90 5.40
N ASN A 196 32.11 10.91 4.62
CA ASN A 196 33.48 10.40 4.62
C ASN A 196 34.47 11.33 3.89
N THR A 197 34.01 12.12 2.91
CA THR A 197 34.89 12.93 2.04
C THR A 197 34.89 14.40 2.40
N ILE A 198 33.72 15.01 2.57
CA ILE A 198 33.57 16.45 2.81
C ILE A 198 33.03 16.78 4.21
N GLY A 199 32.68 15.75 5.00
CA GLY A 199 32.21 15.87 6.37
C GLY A 199 30.69 15.87 6.54
N GLU A 200 30.23 15.35 7.69
CA GLU A 200 28.81 15.17 8.01
C GLU A 200 28.03 16.50 8.01
N ASP A 201 28.62 17.57 8.52
CA ASP A 201 27.95 18.88 8.59
C ASP A 201 27.68 19.43 7.18
N PHE A 202 28.57 19.17 6.22
CA PHE A 202 28.35 19.50 4.82
C PHE A 202 27.28 18.61 4.19
N ALA A 203 27.33 17.29 4.46
CA ALA A 203 26.34 16.34 3.94
C ALA A 203 24.91 16.67 4.41
N LYS A 204 24.74 17.22 5.61
CA LYS A 204 23.43 17.68 6.12
C LYS A 204 22.82 18.82 5.30
N HIS A 205 23.59 19.54 4.49
CA HIS A 205 23.05 20.56 3.59
C HIS A 205 22.23 19.99 2.41
N LEU A 206 22.17 18.68 2.24
CA LEU A 206 21.14 18.04 1.40
C LEU A 206 19.72 18.34 1.93
N SER A 207 19.56 18.54 3.23
CA SER A 207 18.30 18.92 3.86
C SER A 207 18.17 20.46 3.90
N PRO A 208 17.02 21.04 3.50
CA PRO A 208 16.80 22.49 3.58
C PRO A 208 16.82 23.03 5.02
N ILE A 209 16.64 22.16 6.02
CA ILE A 209 16.69 22.51 7.46
C ILE A 209 17.90 21.87 8.18
N GLY A 210 18.84 21.28 7.45
CA GLY A 210 20.06 20.70 8.00
C GLY A 210 19.85 19.43 8.84
N VAL A 211 18.78 18.67 8.58
CA VAL A 211 18.46 17.46 9.32
C VAL A 211 18.40 16.25 8.41
N VAL A 212 19.28 15.28 8.67
CA VAL A 212 19.27 13.98 7.98
C VAL A 212 19.17 12.88 9.04
N ASN A 213 18.19 12.02 8.91
CA ASN A 213 17.97 10.90 9.81
C ASN A 213 18.39 9.59 9.16
N CYS A 214 19.29 8.85 9.81
CA CYS A 214 19.62 7.48 9.43
C CYS A 214 18.74 6.52 10.25
N LYS A 215 17.82 5.84 9.61
CA LYS A 215 16.90 4.90 10.27
C LYS A 215 17.35 3.47 10.02
N LYS A 216 17.59 2.71 11.10
CA LYS A 216 17.69 1.25 11.00
C LYS A 216 16.29 0.68 10.89
N GLY A 217 16.01 -0.04 9.82
CA GLY A 217 14.71 -0.64 9.61
C GLY A 217 14.40 -1.76 10.61
N ASN A 218 13.12 -2.11 10.72
CA ASN A 218 12.68 -3.19 11.58
C ASN A 218 13.04 -4.53 10.91
N GLN A 219 13.85 -5.37 11.57
CA GLN A 219 14.40 -6.63 11.05
C GLN A 219 13.38 -7.61 10.44
N TYR A 220 12.09 -7.42 10.71
CA TYR A 220 11.01 -8.31 10.24
C TYR A 220 10.54 -8.08 8.81
N TRP A 221 10.75 -6.87 8.24
CA TRP A 221 10.17 -6.52 6.95
C TRP A 221 11.19 -6.36 5.82
N TYR A 222 12.44 -6.00 6.14
CA TYR A 222 13.49 -5.80 5.16
C TYR A 222 14.84 -6.23 5.75
N LYS A 223 15.53 -7.16 5.11
CA LYS A 223 16.88 -7.61 5.49
C LYS A 223 17.99 -6.59 5.16
N ARG A 224 17.64 -5.43 4.59
CA ARG A 224 18.55 -4.32 4.25
C ARG A 224 17.86 -3.04 4.63
N ASN A 225 18.23 -2.39 5.74
CA ASN A 225 17.42 -1.26 6.20
C ASN A 225 18.19 -0.21 6.95
N GLN A 226 19.08 0.43 6.26
CA GLN A 226 19.48 1.77 6.63
C GLN A 226 18.89 2.73 5.62
N PHE A 227 17.74 3.30 5.94
CA PHE A 227 17.19 4.39 5.17
C PHE A 227 17.79 5.69 5.65
N VAL A 228 18.34 6.46 4.73
CA VAL A 228 18.69 7.86 4.95
C VAL A 228 17.48 8.71 4.57
N GLU A 229 16.93 9.43 5.54
CA GLU A 229 15.84 10.38 5.33
C GLU A 229 16.40 11.79 5.34
N ILE A 230 16.36 12.46 4.19
CA ILE A 230 16.68 13.88 4.06
C ILE A 230 15.44 14.67 4.46
N VAL A 231 15.40 15.21 5.69
CA VAL A 231 14.22 15.92 6.17
C VAL A 231 13.97 17.18 5.35
N GLY A 232 12.77 17.31 4.83
CA GLY A 232 12.39 18.42 3.95
C GLY A 232 12.50 18.09 2.46
N VAL A 233 12.96 16.89 2.09
CA VAL A 233 12.94 16.37 0.72
C VAL A 233 12.28 14.98 0.75
N GLU A 234 11.25 14.78 -0.06
CA GLU A 234 10.61 13.47 -0.18
C GLU A 234 11.41 12.59 -1.15
N SER A 235 11.71 11.37 -0.75
CA SER A 235 12.33 10.38 -1.63
C SER A 235 11.28 9.42 -2.18
N LEU A 236 11.28 9.23 -3.50
CA LEU A 236 10.43 8.25 -4.17
C LEU A 236 11.29 7.30 -5.02
N ASP A 237 11.41 6.07 -4.54
CA ASP A 237 12.09 5.01 -5.24
C ASP A 237 11.15 4.32 -6.25
N TYR A 238 11.46 4.47 -7.54
CA TYR A 238 10.56 4.05 -8.61
C TYR A 238 10.37 2.52 -8.70
N ILE A 239 11.36 1.71 -8.32
CA ILE A 239 11.19 0.25 -8.24
C ILE A 239 10.16 -0.13 -7.15
N ARG A 240 10.18 0.58 -6.02
CA ARG A 240 9.21 0.36 -4.94
C ARG A 240 7.80 0.82 -5.35
N LEU A 241 7.70 1.95 -6.05
CA LEU A 241 6.42 2.41 -6.62
C LEU A 241 5.88 1.41 -7.63
N HIS A 242 6.75 0.90 -8.51
CA HIS A 242 6.36 -0.10 -9.49
C HIS A 242 5.86 -1.39 -8.83
N LYS A 243 6.56 -1.92 -7.83
CA LYS A 243 6.13 -3.08 -7.04
C LYS A 243 4.81 -2.85 -6.31
N LYS A 244 4.56 -1.62 -5.84
CA LYS A 244 3.32 -1.27 -5.14
C LYS A 244 2.11 -1.18 -6.07
N TYR A 245 2.28 -0.59 -7.24
CA TYR A 245 1.17 -0.24 -8.14
C TYR A 245 0.98 -1.23 -9.29
N SER A 246 2.01 -2.00 -9.65
CA SER A 246 1.89 -3.09 -10.60
C SER A 246 1.24 -4.30 -9.93
N TRP A 247 0.19 -4.84 -10.55
CA TRP A 247 -0.47 -6.07 -10.11
C TRP A 247 0.15 -7.33 -10.72
N LYS A 248 1.21 -7.17 -11.50
CA LYS A 248 1.89 -8.26 -12.21
C LYS A 248 3.30 -8.41 -11.66
N ASP A 249 3.71 -9.63 -11.44
CA ASP A 249 5.10 -9.94 -11.19
C ASP A 249 5.92 -9.70 -12.45
N GLU A 250 7.10 -9.10 -12.28
CA GLU A 250 8.01 -8.82 -13.36
C GLU A 250 9.10 -9.92 -13.43
N PRO A 251 9.43 -10.42 -14.65
CA PRO A 251 10.52 -11.40 -14.80
C PRO A 251 11.88 -10.86 -14.31
N SER A 252 12.06 -9.54 -14.39
CA SER A 252 13.24 -8.83 -13.91
C SER A 252 12.85 -7.45 -13.42
N TRP A 253 13.41 -7.05 -12.29
CA TRP A 253 13.24 -5.73 -11.68
C TRP A 253 14.39 -4.77 -11.99
N LYS A 254 15.26 -5.11 -12.95
CA LYS A 254 16.31 -4.20 -13.41
C LYS A 254 15.71 -3.07 -14.23
N LEU A 255 16.28 -1.86 -14.11
CA LEU A 255 15.82 -0.67 -14.84
C LEU A 255 15.77 -0.92 -16.35
N ASP A 256 16.79 -1.57 -16.89
CA ASP A 256 16.88 -1.97 -18.29
C ASP A 256 15.67 -2.80 -18.76
N ALA A 257 15.36 -3.88 -18.04
CA ALA A 257 14.24 -4.76 -18.38
C ALA A 257 12.87 -4.06 -18.26
N ILE A 258 12.71 -3.21 -17.26
CA ILE A 258 11.48 -2.43 -17.06
C ILE A 258 11.36 -1.33 -18.12
N GLY A 259 12.46 -0.64 -18.43
CA GLY A 259 12.52 0.37 -19.48
C GLY A 259 12.17 -0.20 -20.84
N GLU A 260 12.80 -1.31 -21.25
CA GLU A 260 12.51 -1.99 -22.51
C GLU A 260 11.03 -2.41 -22.60
N LYS A 261 10.52 -3.06 -21.56
CA LYS A 261 9.14 -3.55 -21.53
C LYS A 261 8.09 -2.43 -21.63
N TYR A 262 8.27 -1.36 -20.88
CA TYR A 262 7.23 -0.34 -20.74
C TYR A 262 7.39 0.84 -21.69
N VAL A 263 8.62 1.24 -22.00
CA VAL A 263 8.89 2.45 -22.82
C VAL A 263 9.73 2.18 -24.06
N GLY A 264 10.14 0.91 -24.29
CA GLY A 264 10.94 0.53 -25.46
C GLY A 264 12.36 1.11 -25.43
N MET A 265 12.90 1.35 -24.22
CA MET A 265 14.23 1.88 -24.02
C MET A 265 14.99 0.99 -23.05
N GLY A 266 16.15 0.51 -23.49
CA GLY A 266 17.16 -0.16 -22.68
C GLY A 266 18.34 0.76 -22.34
N LYS A 267 19.23 0.25 -21.50
CA LYS A 267 20.50 0.93 -21.18
C LYS A 267 21.43 1.00 -22.39
N VAL A 268 22.40 1.89 -22.34
CA VAL A 268 23.44 1.99 -23.37
C VAL A 268 24.32 0.73 -23.30
N GLU A 269 24.43 0.00 -24.40
CA GLU A 269 25.29 -1.17 -24.51
C GLU A 269 26.77 -0.76 -24.53
N TYR A 270 27.62 -1.44 -23.78
CA TYR A 270 29.06 -1.25 -23.77
C TYR A 270 29.81 -2.56 -23.51
N GLU A 271 31.09 -2.60 -23.88
CA GLU A 271 31.95 -3.75 -23.64
C GLU A 271 32.68 -3.62 -22.31
N GLY A 272 32.89 -4.74 -21.61
CA GLY A 272 33.57 -4.78 -20.33
C GLY A 272 32.69 -4.41 -19.14
N ASN A 273 33.25 -3.73 -18.14
CA ASN A 273 32.54 -3.23 -16.98
C ASN A 273 32.44 -1.69 -17.01
N LEU A 274 31.66 -1.13 -16.08
CA LEU A 274 31.37 0.31 -16.04
C LEU A 274 32.63 1.15 -15.72
N ASP A 275 33.54 0.64 -14.88
CA ASP A 275 34.82 1.31 -14.58
C ASP A 275 35.71 1.39 -15.83
N GLN A 276 35.73 0.32 -16.64
CA GLN A 276 36.45 0.34 -17.92
C GLN A 276 35.83 1.35 -18.89
N LEU A 277 34.52 1.43 -18.96
CA LEU A 277 33.83 2.42 -19.78
C LEU A 277 34.20 3.85 -19.33
N PHE A 278 34.17 4.12 -18.02
CA PHE A 278 34.56 5.42 -17.46
C PHE A 278 35.99 5.81 -17.83
N GLU A 279 36.93 4.85 -17.80
CA GLU A 279 38.34 5.10 -18.12
C GLU A 279 38.65 5.24 -19.62
N THR A 280 37.89 4.54 -20.48
CA THR A 280 38.18 4.45 -21.93
C THR A 280 37.31 5.36 -22.78
N ASP A 281 36.03 5.58 -22.41
CA ASP A 281 35.11 6.44 -23.17
C ASP A 281 34.17 7.21 -22.22
N ILE A 282 34.68 8.30 -21.67
CA ILE A 282 33.97 9.18 -20.75
C ILE A 282 32.69 9.78 -21.39
N HIS A 283 32.67 9.99 -22.71
CA HIS A 283 31.50 10.53 -23.40
C HIS A 283 30.35 9.51 -23.43
N LYS A 284 30.66 8.25 -23.70
CA LYS A 284 29.68 7.17 -23.68
C LYS A 284 29.21 6.88 -22.25
N PHE A 285 30.08 7.02 -21.25
CA PHE A 285 29.72 6.93 -19.83
C PHE A 285 28.74 8.02 -19.42
N ILE A 286 28.96 9.28 -19.84
CA ILE A 286 28.01 10.39 -19.65
C ILE A 286 26.64 10.08 -20.29
N GLN A 287 26.66 9.54 -21.50
CA GLN A 287 25.44 9.13 -22.18
C GLN A 287 24.72 8.03 -21.43
N TYR A 288 25.44 7.04 -20.89
CA TYR A 288 24.91 5.96 -20.11
C TYR A 288 24.12 6.49 -18.89
N ASN A 289 24.75 7.35 -18.08
CA ASN A 289 24.11 7.88 -16.86
C ASN A 289 22.90 8.79 -17.20
N PHE A 290 22.96 9.58 -18.29
CA PHE A 290 21.79 10.33 -18.75
C PHE A 290 20.64 9.43 -19.20
N VAL A 291 20.93 8.30 -19.87
CA VAL A 291 19.90 7.37 -20.35
C VAL A 291 19.20 6.70 -19.17
N ASP A 292 19.87 6.38 -18.08
CA ASP A 292 19.24 5.82 -16.88
C ASP A 292 18.19 6.79 -16.29
N VAL A 293 18.51 8.09 -16.21
CA VAL A 293 17.55 9.12 -15.80
C VAL A 293 16.43 9.31 -16.83
N GLU A 294 16.72 9.23 -18.14
CA GLU A 294 15.72 9.35 -19.21
C GLU A 294 14.72 8.20 -19.20
N ILE A 295 15.18 7.00 -18.92
CA ILE A 295 14.27 5.84 -18.74
C ILE A 295 13.29 6.10 -17.59
N LEU A 296 13.75 6.62 -16.46
CA LEU A 296 12.89 6.98 -15.32
C LEU A 296 11.85 8.03 -15.68
N GLN A 297 12.27 9.10 -16.37
CA GLN A 297 11.37 10.14 -16.85
C GLN A 297 10.24 9.53 -17.68
N LYS A 298 10.59 8.74 -18.71
CA LYS A 298 9.61 8.14 -19.62
C LYS A 298 8.72 7.11 -18.95
N LEU A 299 9.25 6.38 -17.97
CA LEU A 299 8.45 5.48 -17.14
C LEU A 299 7.38 6.25 -16.38
N ASP A 300 7.71 7.38 -15.74
CA ASP A 300 6.71 8.15 -15.00
C ASP A 300 5.72 8.88 -15.91
N GLU A 301 6.16 9.37 -17.06
CA GLU A 301 5.26 9.94 -18.07
C GLU A 301 4.18 8.93 -18.48
N LYS A 302 4.54 7.65 -18.60
CA LYS A 302 3.60 6.58 -18.98
C LYS A 302 2.79 6.02 -17.83
N LEU A 303 3.41 5.76 -16.69
CA LEU A 303 2.83 5.04 -15.56
C LEU A 303 2.19 5.95 -14.52
N GLN A 304 2.61 7.21 -14.45
CA GLN A 304 2.10 8.27 -13.58
C GLN A 304 2.08 7.89 -12.08
N TYR A 305 3.06 7.11 -11.64
CA TYR A 305 3.10 6.64 -10.26
C TYR A 305 3.36 7.74 -9.23
N ILE A 306 4.07 8.80 -9.61
CA ILE A 306 4.28 9.97 -8.75
C ILE A 306 2.95 10.70 -8.51
N ALA A 307 2.17 10.93 -9.56
CA ALA A 307 0.85 11.55 -9.45
C ALA A 307 -0.10 10.70 -8.59
N LEU A 308 -0.08 9.38 -8.77
CA LEU A 308 -0.85 8.44 -7.97
C LEU A 308 -0.44 8.46 -6.50
N THR A 309 0.88 8.55 -6.23
CA THR A 309 1.44 8.68 -4.88
C THR A 309 0.95 9.95 -4.20
N LYS A 310 0.98 11.09 -4.89
CA LYS A 310 0.46 12.37 -4.36
C LYS A 310 -1.02 12.24 -3.97
N ASN A 311 -1.85 11.71 -4.86
CA ASN A 311 -3.28 11.51 -4.59
C ASN A 311 -3.51 10.63 -3.35
N LEU A 312 -2.79 9.51 -3.25
CA LEU A 312 -2.94 8.57 -2.14
C LEU A 312 -2.45 9.18 -0.81
N SER A 313 -1.36 9.94 -0.85
CA SER A 313 -0.79 10.60 0.32
C SER A 313 -1.70 11.71 0.86
N HIS A 314 -2.27 12.53 -0.02
CA HIS A 314 -3.25 13.56 0.39
C HIS A 314 -4.53 12.95 0.96
N LYS A 315 -5.01 11.85 0.38
CA LYS A 315 -6.13 11.08 0.95
C LYS A 315 -5.80 10.53 2.33
N GLY A 316 -4.58 9.99 2.50
CA GLY A 316 -4.09 9.39 3.75
C GLY A 316 -3.47 10.37 4.73
N LYS A 317 -3.33 11.65 4.39
CA LYS A 317 -2.69 12.69 5.23
C LYS A 317 -1.30 12.30 5.72
N HIS A 318 -0.44 11.83 4.81
CA HIS A 318 0.94 11.45 5.12
C HIS A 318 1.93 11.95 4.07
N ASN A 319 3.22 11.93 4.39
CA ASN A 319 4.29 12.27 3.48
C ASN A 319 4.38 11.27 2.31
N TYR A 320 4.85 11.70 1.15
CA TYR A 320 4.91 10.87 -0.05
C TYR A 320 5.77 9.63 0.13
N SER A 321 6.91 9.76 0.80
CA SER A 321 7.81 8.65 1.13
C SER A 321 7.19 7.55 2.02
N GLU A 322 6.04 7.80 2.65
CA GLU A 322 5.33 6.82 3.46
C GLU A 322 4.25 6.05 2.70
N VAL A 323 4.05 6.35 1.43
CA VAL A 323 3.03 5.70 0.58
C VAL A 323 3.17 4.17 0.53
N TYR A 324 4.37 3.66 0.72
CA TYR A 324 4.63 2.20 0.66
C TYR A 324 3.89 1.40 1.73
N ALA A 325 3.52 2.02 2.85
CA ALA A 325 2.76 1.40 3.93
C ALA A 325 1.26 1.66 3.76
N ASN A 326 0.51 0.71 3.20
CA ASN A 326 -0.93 0.84 2.97
C ASN A 326 -1.71 1.20 4.24
N THR A 327 -1.30 0.67 5.41
CA THR A 327 -1.94 0.95 6.69
C THR A 327 -1.84 2.41 7.11
N VAL A 328 -0.77 3.12 6.73
CA VAL A 328 -0.60 4.55 7.03
C VAL A 328 -1.62 5.38 6.25
N SER A 329 -1.76 5.10 4.94
CA SER A 329 -2.75 5.78 4.09
C SER A 329 -4.18 5.55 4.58
N GLN A 330 -4.50 4.31 4.94
CA GLN A 330 -5.84 3.95 5.42
C GLN A 330 -6.15 4.52 6.80
N ASP A 331 -5.22 4.41 7.76
CA ASP A 331 -5.39 4.96 9.11
C ASP A 331 -5.63 6.48 9.04
N GLY A 332 -4.85 7.19 8.21
CA GLY A 332 -5.02 8.62 8.01
C GLY A 332 -6.36 8.98 7.36
N ALA A 333 -6.74 8.31 6.27
CA ALA A 333 -8.00 8.59 5.56
C ALA A 333 -9.23 8.32 6.43
N ILE A 334 -9.24 7.21 7.17
CA ILE A 334 -10.32 6.85 8.09
C ILE A 334 -10.36 7.83 9.26
N SER A 335 -9.22 8.18 9.85
CA SER A 335 -9.14 9.11 10.98
C SER A 335 -9.60 10.52 10.59
N ALA A 336 -9.22 11.01 9.40
CA ALA A 336 -9.71 12.30 8.89
C ALA A 336 -11.24 12.31 8.74
N TYR A 337 -11.80 11.23 8.21
CA TYR A 337 -13.26 11.09 8.10
C TYR A 337 -13.95 11.05 9.46
N LEU A 338 -13.47 10.23 10.40
CA LEU A 338 -14.05 10.12 11.74
C LEU A 338 -14.01 11.44 12.50
N LEU A 339 -12.86 12.12 12.51
CA LEU A 339 -12.71 13.43 13.16
C LEU A 339 -13.65 14.49 12.57
N SER A 340 -13.92 14.46 11.26
CA SER A 340 -14.90 15.34 10.63
C SER A 340 -16.34 15.14 11.15
N LYS A 341 -16.60 14.00 11.82
CA LYS A 341 -17.87 13.65 12.46
C LYS A 341 -17.81 13.75 13.99
N ASN A 342 -16.75 14.34 14.57
CA ASN A 342 -16.47 14.36 16.00
C ASN A 342 -16.38 12.95 16.62
N ILE A 343 -16.02 11.95 15.80
CA ILE A 343 -15.77 10.59 16.26
C ILE A 343 -14.26 10.40 16.38
N ILE A 344 -13.81 9.95 17.54
CA ILE A 344 -12.39 9.75 17.83
C ILE A 344 -11.98 8.34 17.44
N PRO A 345 -10.91 8.19 16.64
CA PRO A 345 -10.34 6.90 16.34
C PRO A 345 -9.91 6.13 17.59
N PRO A 346 -10.10 4.81 17.65
CA PRO A 346 -9.69 4.02 18.79
C PRO A 346 -8.17 3.98 18.92
N ARG A 347 -7.67 3.59 20.09
CA ARG A 347 -6.27 3.19 20.27
C ARG A 347 -5.95 1.93 19.47
N ARG A 348 -4.73 1.79 18.95
CA ARG A 348 -4.25 0.51 18.41
C ARG A 348 -4.15 -0.54 19.53
N ASP A 349 -4.40 -1.80 19.19
CA ASP A 349 -4.23 -2.88 20.15
C ASP A 349 -2.75 -3.02 20.52
N GLU A 350 -2.43 -3.02 21.81
CA GLU A 350 -1.06 -3.25 22.30
C GLU A 350 -0.67 -4.73 22.18
N HIS A 351 -1.66 -5.61 22.28
CA HIS A 351 -1.48 -7.07 22.20
C HIS A 351 -2.42 -7.64 21.13
N PRO A 352 -2.15 -7.38 19.84
CA PRO A 352 -3.00 -7.91 18.78
C PRO A 352 -2.98 -9.44 18.79
N ILE A 353 -4.11 -10.04 18.43
CA ILE A 353 -4.17 -11.49 18.24
C ILE A 353 -3.35 -11.83 17.00
N HIS A 354 -2.24 -12.53 17.21
CA HIS A 354 -1.43 -13.08 16.13
C HIS A 354 -1.86 -14.53 15.88
N LYS A 355 -2.61 -14.77 14.79
CA LYS A 355 -2.83 -16.13 14.27
C LYS A 355 -1.82 -16.32 13.13
N LYS A 356 -0.93 -17.31 13.26
CA LYS A 356 0.13 -17.55 12.26
C LYS A 356 -0.43 -17.92 10.89
N ASN A 357 -1.55 -18.65 10.86
CA ASN A 357 -2.22 -19.08 9.64
C ASN A 357 -3.73 -18.87 9.79
N TYR A 358 -4.35 -18.15 8.88
CA TYR A 358 -5.80 -18.09 8.71
C TYR A 358 -6.14 -18.41 7.25
N ALA A 359 -7.37 -18.85 7.01
CA ALA A 359 -7.81 -19.25 5.68
C ALA A 359 -7.74 -18.08 4.69
N GLY A 360 -7.02 -18.26 3.60
CA GLY A 360 -6.91 -17.31 2.49
C GLY A 360 -8.10 -17.36 1.53
N GLY A 361 -7.92 -16.84 0.32
CA GLY A 361 -8.89 -16.94 -0.77
C GLY A 361 -9.11 -18.39 -1.19
N TYR A 362 -10.31 -18.68 -1.72
CA TYR A 362 -10.60 -19.98 -2.28
C TYR A 362 -9.89 -20.17 -3.62
N LEU A 363 -9.12 -21.24 -3.73
CA LEU A 363 -8.49 -21.67 -4.97
C LEU A 363 -8.99 -23.07 -5.32
N PHE A 364 -9.46 -23.22 -6.53
CA PHE A 364 -9.85 -24.50 -7.09
C PHE A 364 -9.08 -24.76 -8.38
N CYS A 365 -8.50 -25.94 -8.50
CA CYS A 365 -7.85 -26.37 -9.73
C CYS A 365 -8.75 -27.42 -10.38
N PRO A 366 -9.34 -27.11 -11.55
CA PRO A 366 -10.14 -28.08 -12.27
C PRO A 366 -9.26 -29.24 -12.76
N LYS A 367 -9.87 -30.40 -13.00
CA LYS A 367 -9.17 -31.53 -13.61
C LYS A 367 -8.57 -31.10 -14.95
N ALA A 368 -7.32 -31.43 -15.21
CA ALA A 368 -6.66 -31.09 -16.46
C ALA A 368 -7.40 -31.71 -17.66
N GLY A 369 -7.71 -30.90 -18.66
CA GLY A 369 -8.45 -31.32 -19.85
C GLY A 369 -8.78 -30.18 -20.78
N LEU A 370 -9.38 -30.50 -21.92
CA LEU A 370 -9.93 -29.54 -22.87
C LEU A 370 -11.42 -29.35 -22.59
N TYR A 371 -11.81 -28.14 -22.24
CA TYR A 371 -13.19 -27.77 -21.93
C TYR A 371 -13.77 -26.89 -23.04
N LYS A 372 -15.02 -27.18 -23.45
CA LYS A 372 -15.79 -26.34 -24.37
C LYS A 372 -16.83 -25.55 -23.58
N TYR A 373 -17.25 -24.41 -24.13
CA TYR A 373 -18.30 -23.55 -23.57
C TYR A 373 -18.02 -23.09 -22.12
N MET A 374 -16.77 -22.69 -21.86
CA MET A 374 -16.42 -22.09 -20.58
C MET A 374 -16.95 -20.66 -20.47
N PHE A 375 -17.44 -20.30 -19.31
CA PHE A 375 -17.68 -18.91 -18.94
C PHE A 375 -16.97 -18.59 -17.63
N ASP A 376 -16.60 -17.32 -17.50
CA ASP A 376 -15.91 -16.79 -16.33
C ASP A 376 -16.83 -15.79 -15.63
N GLU A 377 -16.96 -15.91 -14.31
CA GLU A 377 -17.80 -15.06 -13.49
C GLU A 377 -16.93 -14.35 -12.45
N ASP A 378 -16.84 -13.02 -12.55
CA ASP A 378 -16.08 -12.18 -11.61
C ASP A 378 -17.03 -11.44 -10.66
N LEU A 379 -16.85 -11.66 -9.36
CA LEU A 379 -17.61 -10.97 -8.31
C LEU A 379 -16.98 -9.60 -8.03
N THR A 380 -17.62 -8.55 -8.52
CA THR A 380 -17.13 -7.17 -8.36
C THR A 380 -16.93 -6.79 -6.90
N SER A 381 -15.68 -6.49 -6.52
CA SER A 381 -15.31 -6.04 -5.17
C SER A 381 -15.77 -6.99 -4.04
N LEU A 382 -15.57 -8.30 -4.22
CA LEU A 382 -16.07 -9.35 -3.32
C LEU A 382 -15.82 -9.04 -1.83
N TYR A 383 -14.59 -8.85 -1.39
CA TYR A 383 -14.27 -8.60 0.03
C TYR A 383 -14.85 -7.30 0.58
N PRO A 384 -14.75 -6.15 -0.12
CA PRO A 384 -15.48 -4.94 0.27
C PRO A 384 -16.98 -5.15 0.41
N SER A 385 -17.59 -5.89 -0.51
CA SER A 385 -19.03 -6.19 -0.47
C SER A 385 -19.42 -7.06 0.74
N ILE A 386 -18.59 -8.03 1.10
CA ILE A 386 -18.79 -8.85 2.31
C ILE A 386 -18.72 -7.97 3.56
N ILE A 387 -17.69 -7.12 3.68
CA ILE A 387 -17.55 -6.21 4.84
C ILE A 387 -18.82 -5.37 5.00
N MET A 388 -19.32 -4.79 3.91
CA MET A 388 -20.52 -3.96 3.93
C MET A 388 -21.80 -4.76 4.23
N SER A 389 -21.94 -5.98 3.67
CA SER A 389 -23.17 -6.78 3.78
C SER A 389 -23.39 -7.35 5.17
N ILE A 390 -22.33 -7.82 5.83
CA ILE A 390 -22.41 -8.39 7.19
C ILE A 390 -21.87 -7.44 8.26
N ASN A 391 -21.63 -6.20 7.88
CA ASN A 391 -21.28 -5.09 8.77
C ASN A 391 -20.02 -5.34 9.63
N ILE A 392 -18.97 -5.84 9.01
CA ILE A 392 -17.73 -6.21 9.68
C ILE A 392 -17.00 -4.97 10.24
N GLY A 393 -16.72 -4.99 11.56
CA GLY A 393 -15.93 -3.99 12.26
C GLY A 393 -15.57 -4.47 13.66
N LYS A 394 -14.52 -3.90 14.26
CA LYS A 394 -14.13 -4.23 15.65
C LYS A 394 -15.24 -3.86 16.63
N GLU A 395 -15.86 -2.71 16.42
CA GLU A 395 -16.92 -2.15 17.26
C GLU A 395 -18.25 -2.88 17.11
N THR A 396 -18.48 -3.54 15.97
CA THR A 396 -19.68 -4.34 15.71
C THR A 396 -19.52 -5.81 16.07
N LEU A 397 -18.30 -6.28 16.33
CA LEU A 397 -18.01 -7.66 16.74
C LEU A 397 -18.64 -7.97 18.11
N LYS A 398 -19.50 -8.97 18.19
CA LYS A 398 -20.19 -9.41 19.42
C LYS A 398 -19.65 -10.73 19.98
N GLY A 399 -19.22 -11.63 19.13
CA GLY A 399 -18.69 -12.94 19.50
C GLY A 399 -18.51 -13.85 18.31
N ARG A 400 -18.21 -15.10 18.59
CA ARG A 400 -18.02 -16.14 17.57
C ARG A 400 -18.37 -17.52 18.11
N ILE A 401 -18.71 -18.42 17.22
CA ILE A 401 -18.73 -19.85 17.49
C ILE A 401 -17.29 -20.34 17.46
N ILE A 402 -16.86 -21.08 18.49
CA ILE A 402 -15.59 -21.79 18.49
C ILE A 402 -15.89 -23.22 18.15
N ASP A 403 -15.66 -23.61 16.89
CA ASP A 403 -15.72 -24.99 16.48
C ASP A 403 -14.32 -25.62 16.53
N SER A 404 -14.24 -26.91 16.73
CA SER A 404 -13.00 -27.68 16.72
C SER A 404 -12.31 -27.66 15.34
N ASP A 405 -13.09 -27.41 14.29
CA ASP A 405 -12.57 -27.23 12.93
C ASP A 405 -12.53 -25.74 12.55
N ASP A 406 -11.40 -25.10 12.78
CA ASP A 406 -11.12 -23.70 12.44
C ASP A 406 -11.31 -23.37 10.95
N ARG A 407 -11.48 -24.36 10.09
CA ARG A 407 -11.69 -24.23 8.64
C ARG A 407 -13.15 -24.40 8.22
N ASN A 408 -14.05 -24.60 9.17
CA ASN A 408 -15.45 -24.76 8.86
C ASN A 408 -16.08 -23.42 8.44
N ASN A 409 -16.51 -23.33 7.18
CA ASN A 409 -17.21 -22.18 6.61
C ASN A 409 -18.73 -22.44 6.48
N ARG A 410 -19.28 -23.33 7.30
CA ARG A 410 -20.69 -23.73 7.32
C ARG A 410 -21.34 -23.43 8.67
N LEU A 411 -21.16 -22.19 9.14
CA LEU A 411 -21.75 -21.68 10.38
C LEU A 411 -22.60 -20.41 10.13
N ALA A 412 -22.98 -20.15 8.87
CA ALA A 412 -23.93 -19.11 8.55
C ALA A 412 -25.35 -19.49 9.09
N LEU A 413 -26.25 -18.52 9.19
CA LEU A 413 -27.58 -18.71 9.77
C LEU A 413 -28.36 -19.89 9.14
N ASN A 414 -28.27 -20.05 7.82
CA ASN A 414 -28.95 -21.16 7.14
C ASN A 414 -28.32 -22.50 7.49
N ASP A 415 -26.99 -22.56 7.61
CA ASP A 415 -26.31 -23.79 8.03
C ASP A 415 -26.69 -24.17 9.46
N LEU A 416 -26.82 -23.18 10.37
CA LEU A 416 -27.27 -23.42 11.74
C LEU A 416 -28.73 -23.94 11.79
N LYS A 417 -29.60 -23.45 10.89
CA LYS A 417 -30.99 -23.91 10.80
C LYS A 417 -31.14 -25.36 10.32
N GLU A 418 -30.12 -25.92 9.70
CA GLU A 418 -30.07 -27.32 9.24
C GLU A 418 -29.50 -28.27 10.29
N ARG A 419 -28.92 -27.76 11.40
CA ARG A 419 -28.37 -28.58 12.52
C ARG A 419 -29.45 -29.02 13.51
N ASP A 420 -29.08 -29.99 14.34
CA ASP A 420 -29.93 -30.39 15.47
C ASP A 420 -30.16 -29.20 16.42
N PRO A 421 -31.40 -28.79 16.69
CA PRO A 421 -31.72 -27.68 17.59
C PRO A 421 -31.15 -27.79 19.00
N GLU A 422 -30.96 -29.03 19.51
CA GLU A 422 -30.42 -29.32 20.85
C GLU A 422 -28.88 -29.52 20.84
N GLU A 423 -28.23 -29.52 19.68
CA GLU A 423 -26.77 -29.55 19.59
C GLU A 423 -26.19 -28.32 20.32
N GLU A 424 -25.20 -28.55 21.18
CA GLU A 424 -24.52 -27.46 21.91
C GLU A 424 -23.25 -27.03 21.21
N LEU A 425 -23.16 -25.75 20.84
CA LEU A 425 -21.97 -25.13 20.27
C LEU A 425 -21.26 -24.27 21.29
N LEU A 426 -19.93 -24.32 21.29
CA LEU A 426 -19.11 -23.45 22.13
C LEU A 426 -19.07 -22.03 21.53
N VAL A 427 -19.60 -21.05 22.25
CA VAL A 427 -19.66 -19.64 21.83
C VAL A 427 -18.76 -18.80 22.70
N GLU A 428 -17.94 -17.94 22.09
CA GLU A 428 -17.12 -16.95 22.76
C GLU A 428 -17.66 -15.54 22.48
N ASN A 429 -17.89 -14.75 23.54
CA ASN A 429 -18.29 -13.35 23.37
C ASN A 429 -17.07 -12.43 23.16
N LYS A 430 -17.31 -11.13 22.86
CA LYS A 430 -16.25 -10.12 22.65
C LYS A 430 -15.29 -9.94 23.85
N HIS A 431 -15.69 -10.36 25.06
CA HIS A 431 -14.88 -10.32 26.27
C HIS A 431 -14.17 -11.65 26.56
N ARG A 432 -14.12 -12.56 25.57
CA ARG A 432 -13.51 -13.90 25.65
C ARG A 432 -14.13 -14.83 26.71
N ARG A 433 -15.35 -14.56 27.14
CA ARG A 433 -16.11 -15.49 27.97
C ARG A 433 -16.76 -16.54 27.08
N GLN A 434 -16.65 -17.80 27.46
CA GLN A 434 -17.10 -18.95 26.69
C GLN A 434 -18.26 -19.65 27.39
N ALA A 435 -19.22 -20.15 26.60
CA ALA A 435 -20.34 -20.97 27.08
C ALA A 435 -20.79 -21.90 25.97
N TYR A 436 -21.28 -23.08 26.35
CA TYR A 436 -22.02 -23.96 25.45
C TYR A 436 -23.46 -23.45 25.32
N VAL A 437 -23.92 -23.30 24.08
CA VAL A 437 -25.25 -22.74 23.76
C VAL A 437 -25.95 -23.69 22.77
N PRO A 438 -27.16 -24.17 23.07
CA PRO A 438 -27.95 -24.93 22.12
C PRO A 438 -28.24 -24.14 20.84
N VAL A 439 -28.18 -24.80 19.68
CA VAL A 439 -28.36 -24.17 18.36
C VAL A 439 -29.66 -23.38 18.29
N ARG A 440 -30.78 -23.90 18.82
CA ARG A 440 -32.07 -23.17 18.86
C ARG A 440 -31.99 -21.83 19.60
N LYS A 441 -31.25 -21.76 20.73
CA LYS A 441 -31.05 -20.52 21.50
C LYS A 441 -30.12 -19.57 20.78
N LEU A 442 -29.14 -20.11 20.10
CA LEU A 442 -28.20 -19.34 19.30
C LEU A 442 -28.92 -18.65 18.13
N ILE A 443 -29.75 -19.36 17.39
CA ILE A 443 -30.58 -18.82 16.30
C ILE A 443 -31.52 -17.73 16.86
N GLN A 444 -32.20 -17.98 17.95
CA GLN A 444 -33.09 -17.01 18.62
C GLN A 444 -32.28 -15.72 18.98
N MET A 445 -31.10 -15.86 19.59
CA MET A 445 -30.25 -14.74 19.95
C MET A 445 -29.82 -13.91 18.71
N ILE A 446 -29.49 -14.58 17.62
CA ILE A 446 -29.09 -13.90 16.35
C ILE A 446 -30.26 -13.09 15.81
N GLU A 447 -31.46 -13.67 15.75
CA GLU A 447 -32.68 -13.04 15.20
C GLU A 447 -33.19 -11.89 16.09
N GLU A 448 -33.30 -12.10 17.41
CA GLU A 448 -33.78 -11.09 18.35
C GLU A 448 -32.87 -9.87 18.47
N ASN A 449 -31.57 -10.07 18.34
CA ASN A 449 -30.57 -8.97 18.44
C ASN A 449 -30.18 -8.39 17.09
N ASN A 450 -30.81 -8.80 15.99
CA ASN A 450 -30.45 -8.36 14.64
C ASN A 450 -28.94 -8.52 14.35
N LEU A 451 -28.39 -9.70 14.60
CA LEU A 451 -26.99 -9.98 14.33
C LEU A 451 -26.79 -10.52 12.92
N ALA A 452 -25.80 -9.99 12.21
CA ALA A 452 -25.26 -10.66 11.04
C ALA A 452 -24.24 -11.72 11.47
N ILE A 453 -24.21 -12.85 10.78
CA ILE A 453 -23.26 -13.93 11.04
C ILE A 453 -22.49 -14.27 9.78
N SER A 454 -21.15 -14.36 9.90
CA SER A 454 -20.26 -14.78 8.82
C SER A 454 -20.31 -16.32 8.63
N ALA A 455 -19.78 -16.80 7.50
CA ALA A 455 -19.76 -18.23 7.21
C ALA A 455 -19.00 -19.07 8.24
N ASN A 456 -18.05 -18.48 8.96
CA ASN A 456 -17.29 -19.11 10.05
C ASN A 456 -17.85 -18.80 11.45
N GLY A 457 -19.09 -18.35 11.55
CA GLY A 457 -19.79 -18.21 12.83
C GLY A 457 -19.41 -16.97 13.65
N VAL A 458 -18.87 -15.92 13.05
CA VAL A 458 -18.59 -14.66 13.76
C VAL A 458 -19.80 -13.73 13.70
N PHE A 459 -20.20 -13.16 14.85
CA PHE A 459 -21.41 -12.33 14.99
C PHE A 459 -21.09 -10.85 14.94
N PHE A 460 -21.85 -10.09 14.16
CA PHE A 460 -21.75 -8.64 14.03
C PHE A 460 -23.09 -7.96 14.29
N GLU A 461 -23.07 -6.90 15.06
CA GLU A 461 -24.22 -6.03 15.29
C GLU A 461 -24.59 -5.29 13.99
N THR A 462 -25.90 -5.16 13.71
CA THR A 462 -26.39 -4.44 12.52
C THR A 462 -27.15 -3.16 12.86
N ASN A 463 -27.41 -2.86 14.15
CA ASN A 463 -28.15 -1.68 14.60
C ASN A 463 -27.40 -0.36 14.33
N ARG A 464 -26.10 -0.40 14.13
CA ARG A 464 -25.26 0.72 13.71
C ARG A 464 -24.30 0.26 12.64
N GLU A 465 -23.95 1.15 11.74
CA GLU A 465 -22.99 0.84 10.70
C GLU A 465 -21.54 0.82 11.23
N SER A 466 -20.73 -0.15 10.81
CA SER A 466 -19.32 -0.22 11.18
C SER A 466 -18.51 0.86 10.45
N VAL A 467 -17.41 1.29 11.08
CA VAL A 467 -16.46 2.25 10.48
C VAL A 467 -15.95 1.74 9.14
N LEU A 468 -15.61 0.46 9.04
CA LEU A 468 -15.11 -0.14 7.80
C LEU A 468 -16.20 -0.16 6.72
N SER A 469 -17.44 -0.50 7.04
CA SER A 469 -18.56 -0.50 6.09
C SER A 469 -18.84 0.92 5.58
N THR A 470 -18.91 1.89 6.49
CA THR A 470 -19.16 3.31 6.16
C THR A 470 -18.09 3.85 5.22
N ILE A 471 -16.81 3.61 5.51
CA ILE A 471 -15.72 4.14 4.70
C ILE A 471 -15.65 3.45 3.33
N LEU A 472 -15.92 2.13 3.26
CA LEU A 472 -15.96 1.39 2.00
C LEU A 472 -17.09 1.87 1.09
N LYS A 473 -18.29 2.11 1.62
CA LYS A 473 -19.41 2.70 0.85
C LYS A 473 -19.02 4.04 0.26
N LYS A 474 -18.45 4.92 1.09
CA LYS A 474 -17.98 6.24 0.64
C LYS A 474 -16.95 6.13 -0.48
N TRP A 475 -15.92 5.30 -0.32
CA TRP A 475 -14.88 5.15 -1.35
C TRP A 475 -15.40 4.47 -2.62
N PHE A 476 -16.36 3.57 -2.49
CA PHE A 476 -17.01 2.95 -3.64
C PHE A 476 -17.83 3.96 -4.44
N GLU A 477 -18.63 4.79 -3.78
CA GLU A 477 -19.39 5.88 -4.40
C GLU A 477 -18.48 6.90 -5.09
N GLU A 478 -17.43 7.36 -4.41
CA GLU A 478 -16.42 8.25 -4.99
C GLU A 478 -15.79 7.63 -6.25
N ARG A 479 -15.46 6.35 -6.22
CA ARG A 479 -14.91 5.64 -7.39
C ARG A 479 -15.89 5.61 -8.54
N VAL A 480 -17.17 5.35 -8.30
CA VAL A 480 -18.22 5.34 -9.35
C VAL A 480 -18.33 6.72 -9.98
N ILE A 481 -18.32 7.78 -9.18
CA ILE A 481 -18.36 9.18 -9.66
C ILE A 481 -17.15 9.47 -10.56
N TYR A 482 -15.93 9.17 -10.11
CA TYR A 482 -14.72 9.41 -10.90
C TYR A 482 -14.69 8.57 -12.18
N LYS A 483 -15.15 7.32 -12.16
CA LYS A 483 -15.29 6.49 -13.38
C LYS A 483 -16.28 7.11 -14.38
N GLY A 484 -17.39 7.66 -13.92
CA GLY A 484 -18.36 8.36 -14.77
C GLY A 484 -17.74 9.61 -15.40
N ARG A 485 -17.09 10.45 -14.59
CA ARG A 485 -16.39 11.67 -15.07
C ARG A 485 -15.27 11.36 -16.05
N MET A 486 -14.50 10.30 -15.80
CA MET A 486 -13.44 9.81 -16.70
C MET A 486 -14.01 9.47 -18.07
N LYS A 487 -15.08 8.65 -18.11
CA LYS A 487 -15.73 8.25 -19.37
C LYS A 487 -16.26 9.47 -20.13
N ALA A 488 -16.94 10.39 -19.45
CA ALA A 488 -17.47 11.61 -20.06
C ALA A 488 -16.35 12.52 -20.61
N ALA A 489 -15.24 12.67 -19.90
CA ALA A 489 -14.10 13.47 -20.34
C ALA A 489 -13.45 12.87 -21.60
N TYR A 490 -13.21 11.56 -21.65
CA TYR A 490 -12.67 10.91 -22.86
C TYR A 490 -13.62 10.97 -24.05
N GLN A 491 -14.93 10.85 -23.84
CA GLN A 491 -15.93 11.06 -24.89
C GLN A 491 -15.91 12.49 -25.43
N ALA A 492 -15.68 13.47 -24.57
CA ALA A 492 -15.52 14.88 -24.95
C ALA A 492 -14.12 15.21 -25.51
N LYS A 493 -13.22 14.22 -25.64
CA LYS A 493 -11.81 14.38 -26.04
C LYS A 493 -10.98 15.29 -25.12
N ASP A 494 -11.43 15.49 -23.87
CA ASP A 494 -10.69 16.21 -22.83
C ASP A 494 -9.77 15.19 -22.11
N THR A 495 -8.61 14.95 -22.69
CA THR A 495 -7.64 13.95 -22.19
C THR A 495 -7.12 14.32 -20.81
N VAL A 496 -6.90 15.61 -20.52
CA VAL A 496 -6.38 16.08 -19.23
C VAL A 496 -7.36 15.75 -18.09
N LYS A 497 -8.64 16.06 -18.28
CA LYS A 497 -9.66 15.67 -17.30
C LYS A 497 -9.88 14.17 -17.25
N GLY A 498 -9.74 13.49 -18.38
CA GLY A 498 -9.80 12.03 -18.48
C GLY A 498 -8.76 11.37 -17.60
N GLU A 499 -7.50 11.76 -17.72
CA GLU A 499 -6.36 11.26 -16.95
C GLU A 499 -6.48 11.59 -15.47
N TYR A 500 -6.84 12.82 -15.12
CA TYR A 500 -7.08 13.20 -13.72
C TYR A 500 -8.13 12.28 -13.06
N ASN A 501 -9.29 12.10 -13.70
CA ASN A 501 -10.33 11.25 -13.15
C ASN A 501 -9.96 9.76 -13.17
N TYR A 502 -9.11 9.33 -14.11
CA TYR A 502 -8.52 7.99 -14.09
C TYR A 502 -7.64 7.79 -12.83
N LEU A 503 -6.74 8.70 -12.53
CA LEU A 503 -5.91 8.63 -11.33
C LEU A 503 -6.74 8.62 -10.05
N MET A 504 -7.75 9.47 -9.96
CA MET A 504 -8.64 9.54 -8.80
C MET A 504 -9.43 8.24 -8.59
N GLN A 505 -10.04 7.66 -9.64
CA GLN A 505 -10.74 6.38 -9.51
C GLN A 505 -9.78 5.23 -9.18
N TYR A 506 -8.53 5.30 -9.67
CA TYR A 506 -7.51 4.29 -9.39
C TYR A 506 -7.01 4.37 -7.95
N THR A 507 -6.84 5.57 -7.41
CA THR A 507 -6.58 5.80 -5.98
C THR A 507 -7.65 5.13 -5.10
N MET A 508 -8.95 5.34 -5.44
CA MET A 508 -10.03 4.68 -4.71
C MET A 508 -9.98 3.15 -4.84
N LYS A 509 -9.62 2.64 -6.03
CA LYS A 509 -9.46 1.19 -6.22
C LYS A 509 -8.37 0.61 -5.32
N ILE A 510 -7.24 1.31 -5.17
CA ILE A 510 -6.15 0.88 -4.28
C ILE A 510 -6.61 0.84 -2.83
N LEU A 511 -7.27 1.89 -2.34
CA LEU A 511 -7.78 1.96 -0.98
C LEU A 511 -8.79 0.84 -0.69
N LEU A 512 -9.77 0.63 -1.59
CA LEU A 512 -10.78 -0.41 -1.46
C LEU A 512 -10.16 -1.82 -1.39
N ASN A 513 -9.22 -2.12 -2.28
CA ASN A 513 -8.62 -3.45 -2.37
C ASN A 513 -7.62 -3.73 -1.23
N SER A 514 -6.92 -2.70 -0.76
CA SER A 514 -5.90 -2.86 0.29
C SER A 514 -6.48 -2.86 1.71
N LEU A 515 -7.74 -2.42 1.91
CA LEU A 515 -8.36 -2.36 3.23
C LEU A 515 -8.54 -3.76 3.84
N TYR A 516 -8.99 -4.73 3.03
CA TYR A 516 -9.08 -6.12 3.48
C TYR A 516 -7.71 -6.62 3.99
N GLY A 517 -6.65 -6.48 3.19
CA GLY A 517 -5.31 -6.89 3.61
C GLY A 517 -4.82 -6.21 4.90
N ALA A 518 -5.19 -4.94 5.11
CA ALA A 518 -4.88 -4.23 6.32
C ALA A 518 -5.59 -4.79 7.56
N THR A 519 -6.83 -5.31 7.42
CA THR A 519 -7.57 -5.86 8.56
C THR A 519 -6.89 -7.06 9.23
N ALA A 520 -6.03 -7.78 8.50
CA ALA A 520 -5.23 -8.89 9.03
C ALA A 520 -4.01 -8.44 9.86
N LEU A 521 -3.58 -7.19 9.70
CA LEU A 521 -2.38 -6.68 10.35
C LEU A 521 -2.68 -6.16 11.75
N GLY A 522 -2.01 -6.71 12.76
CA GLY A 522 -2.16 -6.27 14.15
C GLY A 522 -1.73 -4.81 14.37
N SER A 523 -0.90 -4.25 13.49
CA SER A 523 -0.50 -2.83 13.52
C SER A 523 -1.56 -1.87 12.98
N PHE A 524 -2.60 -2.38 12.30
CA PHE A 524 -3.68 -1.55 11.80
C PHE A 524 -4.72 -1.27 12.90
N ARG A 525 -5.08 -0.02 13.11
CA ARG A 525 -5.99 0.45 14.17
C ARG A 525 -7.33 -0.27 14.20
N TYR A 526 -7.87 -0.55 13.02
CA TYR A 526 -9.16 -1.23 12.82
C TYR A 526 -9.00 -2.72 12.49
N GLY A 527 -7.77 -3.24 12.56
CA GLY A 527 -7.44 -4.63 12.23
C GLY A 527 -7.73 -5.59 13.37
N ASN A 528 -8.18 -6.79 13.01
CA ASN A 528 -8.29 -7.96 13.87
C ASN A 528 -8.33 -9.20 12.98
N VAL A 529 -7.53 -10.21 13.26
CA VAL A 529 -7.45 -11.44 12.46
C VAL A 529 -8.80 -12.16 12.36
N ILE A 530 -9.65 -12.08 13.39
CA ILE A 530 -11.00 -12.65 13.38
C ILE A 530 -11.87 -12.01 12.28
N LEU A 531 -11.73 -10.69 12.06
CA LEU A 531 -12.44 -9.99 10.99
C LEU A 531 -11.98 -10.46 9.62
N SER A 532 -10.65 -10.59 9.44
CA SER A 532 -10.08 -11.05 8.17
C SER A 532 -10.51 -12.46 7.82
N GLU A 533 -10.55 -13.35 8.80
CA GLU A 533 -11.01 -14.72 8.65
C GLU A 533 -12.50 -14.78 8.30
N ALA A 534 -13.32 -13.95 8.95
CA ALA A 534 -14.75 -13.82 8.63
C ALA A 534 -14.97 -13.39 7.18
N ILE A 535 -14.13 -12.45 6.67
CA ILE A 535 -14.20 -11.98 5.28
C ILE A 535 -13.83 -13.10 4.31
N THR A 536 -12.69 -13.78 4.52
CA THR A 536 -12.21 -14.80 3.58
C THR A 536 -13.10 -16.03 3.53
N LEU A 537 -13.51 -16.55 4.69
CA LEU A 537 -14.37 -17.72 4.74
C LEU A 537 -15.78 -17.45 4.20
N SER A 538 -16.32 -16.26 4.43
CA SER A 538 -17.56 -15.85 3.77
C SER A 538 -17.38 -15.70 2.25
N GLY A 539 -16.24 -15.18 1.79
CA GLY A 539 -15.89 -15.11 0.37
C GLY A 539 -15.78 -16.49 -0.26
N GLN A 540 -15.10 -17.42 0.39
CA GLN A 540 -15.03 -18.82 -0.06
C GLN A 540 -16.43 -19.42 -0.20
N ARG A 541 -17.30 -19.22 0.80
CA ARG A 541 -18.67 -19.73 0.76
C ARG A 541 -19.48 -19.15 -0.39
N ILE A 542 -19.40 -17.83 -0.61
CA ILE A 542 -20.10 -17.16 -1.70
C ILE A 542 -19.64 -17.71 -3.05
N ILE A 543 -18.34 -17.86 -3.29
CA ILE A 543 -17.81 -18.39 -4.55
C ILE A 543 -18.30 -19.82 -4.77
N GLN A 544 -18.26 -20.66 -3.73
CA GLN A 544 -18.73 -22.04 -3.80
C GLN A 544 -20.21 -22.12 -4.13
N GLU A 545 -21.06 -21.36 -3.46
CA GLU A 545 -22.50 -21.33 -3.71
C GLU A 545 -22.84 -20.76 -5.10
N SER A 546 -22.14 -19.69 -5.53
CA SER A 546 -22.33 -19.13 -6.86
C SER A 546 -22.00 -20.14 -7.95
N ALA A 547 -20.86 -20.84 -7.81
CA ALA A 547 -20.48 -21.90 -8.76
C ALA A 547 -21.52 -23.05 -8.79
N LEU A 548 -22.02 -23.46 -7.63
CA LEU A 548 -23.07 -24.49 -7.54
C LEU A 548 -24.36 -24.05 -8.22
N CYS A 549 -24.79 -22.81 -7.95
CA CYS A 549 -26.01 -22.28 -8.56
C CYS A 549 -25.86 -22.14 -10.08
N ALA A 550 -24.72 -21.64 -10.55
CA ALA A 550 -24.42 -21.52 -11.97
C ALA A 550 -24.41 -22.90 -12.65
N ASN A 551 -23.72 -23.88 -12.07
CA ASN A 551 -23.69 -25.24 -12.62
C ASN A 551 -25.07 -25.89 -12.67
N ARG A 552 -25.88 -25.75 -11.62
CA ARG A 552 -27.28 -26.26 -11.60
C ARG A 552 -28.12 -25.60 -12.70
N HIS A 553 -27.97 -24.30 -12.89
CA HIS A 553 -28.69 -23.56 -13.94
C HIS A 553 -28.27 -24.01 -15.32
N MET A 554 -26.96 -24.05 -15.59
CA MET A 554 -26.42 -24.46 -16.88
C MET A 554 -26.77 -25.88 -17.23
N ASN A 555 -26.72 -26.84 -16.28
CA ASN A 555 -27.18 -28.20 -16.48
C ASN A 555 -28.66 -28.25 -16.91
N LYS A 556 -29.52 -27.44 -16.28
CA LYS A 556 -30.93 -27.36 -16.64
C LYS A 556 -31.12 -26.82 -18.07
N VAL A 557 -30.39 -25.77 -18.45
CA VAL A 557 -30.44 -25.14 -19.79
C VAL A 557 -29.94 -26.13 -20.84
N ILE A 558 -28.76 -26.73 -20.64
CA ILE A 558 -28.17 -27.70 -21.56
C ILE A 558 -29.11 -28.87 -21.76
N LYS A 559 -29.68 -29.42 -20.68
CA LYS A 559 -30.53 -30.58 -20.75
C LYS A 559 -31.87 -30.33 -21.44
N ASN A 560 -32.46 -29.14 -21.23
CA ASN A 560 -33.84 -28.89 -21.68
C ASN A 560 -33.93 -28.02 -22.97
N GLU A 561 -32.92 -27.17 -23.23
CA GLU A 561 -32.97 -26.18 -24.31
C GLU A 561 -31.88 -26.40 -25.38
N ILE A 562 -30.63 -26.45 -25.01
CA ILE A 562 -29.51 -26.53 -25.97
C ILE A 562 -29.43 -27.87 -26.68
N LYS A 563 -29.80 -28.96 -26.00
CA LYS A 563 -29.83 -30.30 -26.61
C LYS A 563 -30.73 -30.39 -27.83
N LEU A 564 -31.84 -29.66 -27.83
CA LEU A 564 -32.80 -29.66 -28.94
C LEU A 564 -32.27 -28.85 -30.15
N ASP A 565 -31.56 -27.75 -29.92
CA ASP A 565 -31.14 -26.85 -30.97
C ASP A 565 -29.79 -27.22 -31.63
N LEU A 566 -28.88 -27.77 -30.87
CA LEU A 566 -27.51 -28.04 -31.28
C LEU A 566 -27.19 -29.50 -31.54
N ASN A 567 -28.17 -30.42 -31.31
CA ASN A 567 -27.99 -31.86 -31.42
C ASN A 567 -26.75 -32.40 -30.66
N ILE A 568 -26.47 -31.80 -29.51
CA ILE A 568 -25.34 -32.15 -28.65
C ILE A 568 -25.76 -33.28 -27.73
N ASP A 569 -25.01 -34.38 -27.73
CA ASP A 569 -25.16 -35.40 -26.68
C ASP A 569 -24.59 -34.86 -25.37
N THR A 570 -25.44 -34.55 -24.41
CA THR A 570 -25.08 -33.97 -23.11
C THR A 570 -24.96 -35.02 -22.00
N SER A 571 -25.03 -36.30 -22.32
CA SER A 571 -24.97 -37.36 -21.30
C SER A 571 -23.63 -37.39 -20.59
N ASP A 572 -22.52 -37.23 -21.33
CA ASP A 572 -21.17 -37.19 -20.76
C ASP A 572 -20.80 -35.79 -20.23
N GLU A 573 -21.36 -34.71 -20.81
CA GLU A 573 -21.11 -33.34 -20.39
C GLU A 573 -21.79 -32.98 -19.06
N ILE A 574 -22.90 -33.64 -18.71
CA ILE A 574 -23.54 -33.44 -17.41
C ILE A 574 -22.65 -33.96 -16.28
N ASP A 575 -21.83 -34.95 -16.52
CA ASP A 575 -20.86 -35.45 -15.54
C ASP A 575 -19.63 -34.56 -15.40
N ILE A 576 -19.27 -33.82 -16.45
CA ILE A 576 -18.20 -32.80 -16.41
C ILE A 576 -18.61 -31.58 -15.58
N VAL A 577 -19.88 -31.22 -15.59
CA VAL A 577 -20.47 -30.11 -14.83
C VAL A 577 -20.96 -30.53 -13.44
N LYS A 578 -20.78 -31.78 -13.02
CA LYS A 578 -21.00 -32.15 -11.61
C LYS A 578 -20.13 -31.27 -10.73
N PRO A 579 -20.73 -30.54 -9.80
CA PRO A 579 -19.96 -29.74 -8.87
C PRO A 579 -19.08 -30.65 -8.01
N ILE A 580 -17.87 -30.88 -8.46
CA ILE A 580 -16.80 -31.56 -7.71
C ILE A 580 -16.66 -30.93 -6.32
N ILE A 581 -17.17 -29.71 -6.15
CA ILE A 581 -17.02 -28.82 -5.01
C ILE A 581 -17.87 -29.24 -3.81
N PHE A 582 -18.90 -30.06 -3.98
CA PHE A 582 -19.95 -30.22 -2.96
C PHE A 582 -20.29 -31.66 -2.54
N GLU A 583 -19.57 -32.63 -3.02
CA GLU A 583 -19.62 -33.96 -2.42
C GLU A 583 -18.61 -34.00 -1.26
N THR A 584 -19.15 -33.96 -0.05
CA THR A 584 -18.64 -34.35 1.29
C THR A 584 -17.12 -34.65 1.45
N GLY A 585 -16.60 -34.36 2.62
CA GLY A 585 -15.32 -34.69 3.31
C GLY A 585 -14.15 -35.34 2.57
N SER A 586 -14.40 -36.30 1.68
CA SER A 586 -13.39 -37.01 0.89
C SER A 586 -12.70 -36.12 -0.18
N ILE A 587 -13.39 -35.09 -0.64
CA ILE A 587 -12.84 -34.15 -1.64
C ILE A 587 -11.91 -33.12 -0.99
N GLU A 588 -12.08 -32.80 0.28
CA GLU A 588 -11.15 -31.95 1.01
C GLU A 588 -9.79 -32.65 1.19
N GLU A 589 -9.76 -33.95 1.41
CA GLU A 589 -8.52 -34.74 1.48
C GLU A 589 -7.85 -34.86 0.10
N GLU A 590 -8.59 -35.10 -0.97
CA GLU A 590 -8.04 -35.10 -2.33
C GLU A 590 -7.53 -33.71 -2.77
N ARG A 591 -8.18 -32.63 -2.34
CA ARG A 591 -7.70 -31.26 -2.59
C ARG A 591 -6.37 -30.97 -1.91
N PHE A 592 -6.21 -31.38 -0.66
CA PHE A 592 -4.96 -31.19 0.05
C PHE A 592 -3.83 -31.98 -0.61
N ASN A 593 -4.10 -33.20 -1.02
CA ASN A 593 -3.13 -34.04 -1.70
C ASN A 593 -2.76 -33.52 -3.10
N THR A 594 -3.70 -32.96 -3.85
CA THR A 594 -3.43 -32.36 -5.18
C THR A 594 -2.73 -31.01 -5.08
N MET A 595 -3.02 -30.20 -4.07
CA MET A 595 -2.29 -28.93 -3.84
C MET A 595 -0.85 -29.17 -3.38
N ASP A 596 -0.59 -30.21 -2.58
CA ASP A 596 0.76 -30.58 -2.16
C ASP A 596 1.61 -31.22 -3.29
N GLN A 597 0.98 -31.75 -4.32
CA GLN A 597 1.64 -32.34 -5.48
C GLN A 597 1.83 -31.38 -6.65
N MET A 598 1.22 -30.22 -6.64
CA MET A 598 1.49 -29.18 -7.64
C MET A 598 2.85 -28.55 -7.37
N PRO A 599 3.72 -28.39 -8.39
CA PRO A 599 4.86 -27.50 -8.26
C PRO A 599 4.31 -26.11 -8.00
N ILE A 600 4.57 -25.61 -6.80
CA ILE A 600 4.06 -24.34 -6.32
C ILE A 600 4.76 -23.23 -7.10
N LEU A 601 4.16 -22.83 -8.19
CA LEU A 601 4.42 -21.55 -8.80
C LEU A 601 3.93 -20.48 -7.80
N GLY A 602 4.83 -20.05 -6.91
CA GLY A 602 4.55 -18.95 -5.99
C GLY A 602 4.84 -19.15 -4.51
N ARG A 603 5.45 -20.26 -4.06
CA ARG A 603 5.85 -20.41 -2.64
C ARG A 603 7.09 -19.62 -2.22
N ASP A 604 7.82 -19.02 -3.15
CA ASP A 604 9.09 -18.37 -2.86
C ASP A 604 8.99 -16.91 -2.39
N HIS A 605 7.78 -16.43 -2.06
CA HIS A 605 7.60 -15.05 -1.61
C HIS A 605 7.13 -14.88 -0.16
N THR A 606 7.27 -15.95 0.65
CA THR A 606 7.14 -15.84 2.11
C THR A 606 8.41 -16.36 2.77
N GLY A 607 9.51 -15.74 2.45
CA GLY A 607 10.79 -15.86 3.14
C GLY A 607 11.24 -14.49 3.60
#